data_965abcf6c86cde471cfed73cc1943cdf
#
_entry.id   965abcf6c86cde471cfed73cc1943cdf
#
_cell.length_a   1.000
_cell.length_b   1.000
_cell.length_c   1.000
_cell.angle_alpha   90.00
_cell.angle_beta   90.00
_cell.angle_gamma   90.00
#
_symmetry.space_group_name_H-M   'P 1'
#
loop_
_entity.id
_entity.type
_entity.pdbx_description
1 polymer ?
#
loop_
_entity_poly.entity_id
_entity_poly.type
_entity_poly.pdbx_seq_one_letter_code
_entity_poly.pdbx_strand_id
1 'polypeptide(L)'
;MDGDGNFEGALQSKAPSIADAFTRCGKCFDVCPMAAPAGLEDADPEHVLTGVVDILRIGDGNAEGRRWAEVCSHSGFCLDACDYGVDPRLMLLLARLSLKRDAGETAREQGRTNFQDMVRATKILPRLQLTAEDLAHVSTQFWTEDTPPDLIFYTGCNILRTPHIALLCLDILDALELSYAVYG
;
A
#
# COMPACT_ATOMS: atom_id res chain seq x y z
N MET A 1 12.37 3.42 28.76
CA MET A 1 12.38 4.04 27.41
C MET A 1 10.99 3.79 26.85
N ASP A 2 10.09 4.69 27.19
CA ASP A 2 8.66 4.57 26.85
C ASP A 2 8.48 4.95 25.38
N GLY A 3 8.56 3.93 24.52
CA GLY A 3 8.49 4.05 23.07
C GLY A 3 7.07 4.10 22.52
N ASP A 4 6.14 4.71 23.23
CA ASP A 4 4.81 5.08 22.71
C ASP A 4 4.84 6.42 21.95
N GLY A 5 5.88 6.65 21.19
CA GLY A 5 5.86 7.63 20.12
C GLY A 5 4.83 7.16 19.11
N ASN A 6 3.58 7.53 19.33
CA ASN A 6 2.46 7.25 18.44
C ASN A 6 2.83 7.72 17.03
N PHE A 7 3.27 6.77 16.17
CA PHE A 7 3.66 7.02 14.79
C PHE A 7 2.57 7.81 14.04
N GLU A 8 1.33 7.51 14.31
CA GLU A 8 0.18 8.21 13.77
C GLU A 8 0.15 9.68 14.24
N GLY A 9 0.43 9.94 15.53
CA GLY A 9 0.55 11.30 16.06
C GLY A 9 1.72 12.07 15.45
N ALA A 10 2.86 11.42 15.21
CA ALA A 10 4.00 12.03 14.56
C ALA A 10 3.69 12.39 13.08
N LEU A 11 2.97 11.53 12.37
CA LEU A 11 2.49 11.83 11.01
C LEU A 11 1.48 12.98 11.01
N GLN A 12 0.53 12.96 11.93
CA GLN A 12 -0.50 14.01 12.05
C GLN A 12 0.10 15.37 12.43
N SER A 13 1.18 15.42 13.20
CA SER A 13 1.85 16.67 13.52
C SER A 13 2.44 17.37 12.29
N LYS A 14 2.70 16.64 11.19
CA LYS A 14 3.19 17.20 9.92
C LYS A 14 2.08 17.75 9.02
N ALA A 15 0.83 17.35 9.23
CA ALA A 15 -0.28 17.75 8.38
C ALA A 15 -0.46 19.28 8.26
N PRO A 16 -0.39 20.07 9.36
CA PRO A 16 -0.51 21.52 9.27
C PRO A 16 0.58 22.15 8.39
N SER A 17 1.83 21.77 8.58
CA SER A 17 2.96 22.34 7.81
C SER A 17 2.86 22.00 6.31
N ILE A 18 2.41 20.80 5.96
CA ILE A 18 2.15 20.42 4.57
C ILE A 18 0.98 21.23 4.00
N ALA A 19 -0.12 21.36 4.74
CA ALA A 19 -1.28 22.13 4.30
C ALA A 19 -0.98 23.61 4.11
N ASP A 20 -0.05 24.18 4.89
CA ASP A 20 0.35 25.59 4.79
C ASP A 20 1.35 25.82 3.63
N ALA A 21 2.25 24.86 3.36
CA ALA A 21 3.18 24.93 2.23
C ALA A 21 2.50 24.68 0.87
N PHE A 22 1.28 24.18 0.87
CA PHE A 22 0.61 23.69 -0.33
C PHE A 22 -0.08 24.82 -1.11
N THR A 23 0.34 25.03 -2.37
CA THR A 23 -0.09 26.17 -3.22
C THR A 23 -1.35 25.92 -4.04
N ARG A 24 -1.88 24.69 -4.04
CA ARG A 24 -3.05 24.27 -4.86
C ARG A 24 -2.88 24.45 -6.36
N CYS A 25 -1.64 24.42 -6.87
CA CYS A 25 -1.36 24.69 -8.30
C CYS A 25 -1.89 23.61 -9.28
N GLY A 26 -2.40 22.49 -8.82
CA GLY A 26 -2.98 21.44 -9.67
C GLY A 26 -2.00 20.40 -10.21
N LYS A 27 -0.74 20.73 -10.43
CA LYS A 27 0.23 19.88 -11.14
C LYS A 27 0.32 18.44 -10.67
N CYS A 28 0.25 18.19 -9.37
CA CYS A 28 0.31 16.85 -8.80
C CYS A 28 -0.97 16.04 -9.08
N PHE A 29 -2.10 16.67 -9.26
CA PHE A 29 -3.34 16.05 -9.67
C PHE A 29 -3.35 15.75 -11.17
N ASP A 30 -2.90 16.68 -12.01
CA ASP A 30 -2.88 16.54 -13.47
C ASP A 30 -2.06 15.35 -13.94
N VAL A 31 -0.95 15.03 -13.25
CA VAL A 31 -0.09 13.87 -13.58
C VAL A 31 -0.52 12.58 -12.89
N CYS A 32 -1.59 12.60 -12.11
CA CYS A 32 -1.99 11.44 -11.32
C CYS A 32 -2.67 10.36 -12.18
N PRO A 33 -2.07 9.16 -12.31
CA PRO A 33 -2.65 8.09 -13.13
C PRO A 33 -3.96 7.54 -12.56
N MET A 34 -4.29 7.90 -11.31
CA MET A 34 -5.51 7.44 -10.64
C MET A 34 -6.69 8.40 -10.79
N ALA A 35 -6.50 9.59 -11.37
CA ALA A 35 -7.59 10.55 -11.53
C ALA A 35 -8.71 10.00 -12.44
N ALA A 36 -8.38 9.55 -13.65
CA ALA A 36 -9.37 9.00 -14.58
C ALA A 36 -10.02 7.70 -14.06
N PRO A 37 -9.29 6.66 -13.56
CA PRO A 37 -9.92 5.48 -12.98
C PRO A 37 -10.82 5.77 -11.77
N ALA A 38 -10.61 6.90 -11.10
CA ALA A 38 -11.44 7.34 -9.98
C ALA A 38 -12.70 8.11 -10.41
N GLY A 39 -12.86 8.42 -11.71
CA GLY A 39 -13.93 9.27 -12.24
C GLY A 39 -13.72 10.74 -11.92
N LEU A 40 -12.45 11.18 -11.87
CA LEU A 40 -12.05 12.56 -11.56
C LEU A 40 -11.36 13.25 -12.76
N GLU A 41 -11.46 12.67 -13.97
CA GLU A 41 -10.83 13.19 -15.18
C GLU A 41 -11.26 14.61 -15.56
N ASP A 42 -12.51 14.95 -15.26
CA ASP A 42 -13.11 16.29 -15.54
C ASP A 42 -13.16 17.17 -14.28
N ALA A 43 -12.59 16.72 -13.15
CA ALA A 43 -12.63 17.49 -11.91
C ALA A 43 -11.67 18.68 -11.96
N ASP A 44 -12.09 19.81 -11.41
CA ASP A 44 -11.23 20.98 -11.25
C ASP A 44 -10.09 20.68 -10.25
N PRO A 45 -8.83 20.72 -10.68
CA PRO A 45 -7.68 20.42 -9.81
C PRO A 45 -7.66 21.27 -8.53
N GLU A 46 -7.96 22.56 -8.62
CA GLU A 46 -7.95 23.44 -7.43
C GLU A 46 -9.02 23.02 -6.42
N HIS A 47 -10.20 22.63 -6.91
CA HIS A 47 -11.28 22.13 -6.06
C HIS A 47 -10.90 20.83 -5.36
N VAL A 48 -10.35 19.84 -6.09
CA VAL A 48 -9.88 18.57 -5.53
C VAL A 48 -8.83 18.81 -4.45
N LEU A 49 -7.85 19.64 -4.73
CA LEU A 49 -6.76 19.94 -3.81
C LEU A 49 -7.23 20.70 -2.57
N THR A 50 -8.18 21.62 -2.74
CA THR A 50 -8.81 22.30 -1.60
C THR A 50 -9.47 21.28 -0.66
N GLY A 51 -10.21 20.31 -1.20
CA GLY A 51 -10.79 19.24 -0.41
C GLY A 51 -9.76 18.41 0.38
N VAL A 52 -8.61 18.11 -0.22
CA VAL A 52 -7.53 17.39 0.49
C VAL A 52 -6.91 18.24 1.61
N VAL A 53 -6.69 19.54 1.37
CA VAL A 53 -6.19 20.46 2.40
C VAL A 53 -7.18 20.58 3.56
N ASP A 54 -8.48 20.64 3.27
CA ASP A 54 -9.53 20.70 4.30
C ASP A 54 -9.54 19.42 5.14
N ILE A 55 -9.39 18.23 4.52
CA ILE A 55 -9.23 16.97 5.28
C ILE A 55 -8.05 17.05 6.25
N LEU A 56 -6.92 17.62 5.83
CA LEU A 56 -5.73 17.75 6.69
C LEU A 56 -5.93 18.73 7.85
N ARG A 57 -6.74 19.78 7.64
CA ARG A 57 -6.94 20.86 8.62
C ARG A 57 -8.07 20.58 9.60
N ILE A 58 -9.18 20.07 9.09
CA ILE A 58 -10.41 19.91 9.88
C ILE A 58 -10.95 18.49 9.91
N GLY A 59 -10.28 17.53 9.29
CA GLY A 59 -10.70 16.11 9.25
C GLY A 59 -11.76 15.81 8.18
N ASP A 60 -12.24 16.80 7.44
CA ASP A 60 -13.28 16.67 6.42
C ASP A 60 -12.96 17.48 5.17
N GLY A 61 -13.50 17.09 4.00
CA GLY A 61 -13.29 17.76 2.73
C GLY A 61 -14.37 17.41 1.70
N ASN A 62 -14.28 18.02 0.51
CA ASN A 62 -15.21 17.72 -0.58
C ASN A 62 -15.09 16.27 -1.08
N ALA A 63 -16.09 15.82 -1.85
CA ALA A 63 -16.18 14.45 -2.32
C ALA A 63 -15.00 14.05 -3.23
N GLU A 64 -14.57 14.95 -4.09
CA GLU A 64 -13.48 14.73 -5.03
C GLU A 64 -12.13 14.61 -4.31
N GLY A 65 -11.84 15.47 -3.34
CA GLY A 65 -10.63 15.41 -2.53
C GLY A 65 -10.56 14.13 -1.68
N ARG A 66 -11.69 13.73 -1.08
CA ARG A 66 -11.80 12.44 -0.37
C ARG A 66 -11.52 11.28 -1.33
N ARG A 67 -12.17 11.27 -2.50
CA ARG A 67 -12.01 10.22 -3.49
C ARG A 67 -10.57 10.10 -3.96
N TRP A 68 -9.92 11.23 -4.25
CA TRP A 68 -8.52 11.24 -4.67
C TRP A 68 -7.57 10.71 -3.59
N ALA A 69 -7.77 11.09 -2.33
CA ALA A 69 -6.99 10.57 -1.21
C ALA A 69 -7.16 9.05 -1.04
N GLU A 70 -8.38 8.53 -1.20
CA GLU A 70 -8.70 7.11 -1.06
C GLU A 70 -8.06 6.24 -2.13
N VAL A 71 -8.06 6.68 -3.39
CA VAL A 71 -7.58 5.90 -4.54
C VAL A 71 -6.09 5.99 -4.77
N CYS A 72 -5.36 6.80 -4.02
CA CYS A 72 -3.93 6.98 -4.20
C CYS A 72 -3.16 5.64 -4.14
N SER A 73 -2.56 5.27 -5.26
CA SER A 73 -1.76 4.04 -5.43
C SER A 73 -0.29 4.20 -5.04
N HIS A 74 0.10 5.37 -4.56
CA HIS A 74 1.49 5.72 -4.22
C HIS A 74 2.49 5.61 -5.39
N SER A 75 2.04 5.80 -6.63
CA SER A 75 2.87 5.71 -7.85
C SER A 75 4.07 6.66 -7.89
N GLY A 76 3.96 7.83 -7.22
CA GLY A 76 5.07 8.79 -7.10
C GLY A 76 5.14 9.85 -8.20
N PHE A 77 4.39 9.77 -9.31
CA PHE A 77 4.42 10.77 -10.38
C PHE A 77 4.22 12.22 -9.90
N CYS A 78 3.43 12.40 -8.85
CA CYS A 78 3.18 13.71 -8.26
C CYS A 78 4.40 14.32 -7.55
N LEU A 79 5.42 13.52 -7.20
CA LEU A 79 6.66 14.02 -6.56
C LEU A 79 7.48 14.83 -7.56
N ASP A 80 7.68 14.28 -8.76
CA ASP A 80 8.47 14.91 -9.82
C ASP A 80 7.75 16.15 -10.41
N ALA A 81 6.42 16.21 -10.29
CA ALA A 81 5.62 17.34 -10.75
C ALA A 81 5.55 18.52 -9.77
N CYS A 82 6.05 18.35 -8.55
CA CYS A 82 5.94 19.39 -7.52
C CYS A 82 7.14 20.34 -7.53
N ASP A 83 6.95 21.57 -8.01
CA ASP A 83 7.99 22.61 -8.02
C ASP A 83 8.24 23.24 -6.62
N TYR A 84 7.39 22.96 -5.64
CA TYR A 84 7.40 23.61 -4.32
C TYR A 84 8.02 22.75 -3.22
N GLY A 85 8.54 21.56 -3.56
CA GLY A 85 9.19 20.67 -2.60
C GLY A 85 8.23 20.04 -1.56
N VAL A 86 6.92 20.13 -1.81
CA VAL A 86 5.92 19.39 -1.01
C VAL A 86 5.91 17.94 -1.48
N ASP A 87 5.72 16.99 -0.57
CA ASP A 87 5.44 15.59 -0.92
C ASP A 87 3.90 15.38 -1.01
N PRO A 88 3.30 15.40 -2.23
CA PRO A 88 1.86 15.21 -2.39
C PRO A 88 1.42 13.79 -2.03
N ARG A 89 2.30 12.81 -2.15
CA ARG A 89 2.03 11.42 -1.77
C ARG A 89 1.88 11.29 -0.25
N LEU A 90 2.77 11.94 0.52
CA LEU A 90 2.64 12.01 1.98
C LEU A 90 1.37 12.77 2.38
N MET A 91 1.06 13.87 1.69
CA MET A 91 -0.17 14.64 1.89
C MET A 91 -1.43 13.76 1.76
N LEU A 92 -1.53 12.98 0.67
CA LEU A 92 -2.66 12.08 0.44
C LEU A 92 -2.70 10.93 1.46
N LEU A 93 -1.55 10.41 1.89
CA LEU A 93 -1.47 9.41 2.95
C LEU A 93 -2.04 9.95 4.26
N LEU A 94 -1.63 11.15 4.67
CA LEU A 94 -2.12 11.79 5.90
C LEU A 94 -3.62 12.09 5.81
N ALA A 95 -4.11 12.60 4.66
CA ALA A 95 -5.55 12.81 4.44
C ALA A 95 -6.33 11.50 4.58
N ARG A 96 -5.87 10.41 3.97
CA ARG A 96 -6.50 9.09 4.09
C ARG A 96 -6.49 8.55 5.53
N LEU A 97 -5.41 8.76 6.28
CA LEU A 97 -5.33 8.37 7.69
C LEU A 97 -6.32 9.18 8.54
N SER A 98 -6.45 10.50 8.28
CA SER A 98 -7.40 11.36 8.96
C SER A 98 -8.84 10.86 8.75
N LEU A 99 -9.24 10.62 7.50
CA LEU A 99 -10.56 10.08 7.16
C LEU A 99 -10.85 8.73 7.84
N LYS A 100 -9.86 7.83 7.90
CA LYS A 100 -10.00 6.52 8.55
C LYS A 100 -10.14 6.60 10.06
N ARG A 101 -9.46 7.56 10.69
CA ARG A 101 -9.58 7.77 12.14
C ARG A 101 -11.00 8.16 12.51
N ASP A 102 -11.62 9.03 11.74
CA ASP A 102 -12.97 9.51 12.00
C ASP A 102 -14.04 8.45 11.70
N ALA A 103 -13.74 7.48 10.80
CA ALA A 103 -14.59 6.33 10.53
C ALA A 103 -14.61 5.26 11.66
N GLY A 104 -13.72 5.35 12.65
CA GLY A 104 -13.76 4.59 13.91
C GLY A 104 -13.68 3.06 13.75
N GLU A 105 -14.47 2.36 14.56
CA GLU A 105 -14.52 0.90 14.67
C GLU A 105 -14.91 0.21 13.35
N THR A 106 -15.81 0.82 12.58
CA THR A 106 -16.30 0.30 11.29
C THR A 106 -15.17 0.13 10.27
N ALA A 107 -14.24 1.09 10.20
CA ALA A 107 -13.10 1.00 9.29
C ALA A 107 -12.11 -0.10 9.71
N ARG A 108 -11.93 -0.33 11.01
CA ARG A 108 -11.09 -1.41 11.55
C ARG A 108 -11.70 -2.77 11.24
N GLU A 109 -13.00 -2.91 11.41
CA GLU A 109 -13.71 -4.16 11.13
C GLU A 109 -13.70 -4.48 9.63
N GLN A 110 -13.92 -3.50 8.77
CA GLN A 110 -13.79 -3.65 7.33
C GLN A 110 -12.37 -4.04 6.93
N GLY A 111 -11.34 -3.43 7.52
CA GLY A 111 -9.94 -3.78 7.30
C GLY A 111 -9.63 -5.23 7.71
N ARG A 112 -10.17 -5.68 8.85
CA ARG A 112 -10.04 -7.07 9.33
C ARG A 112 -10.70 -8.05 8.35
N THR A 113 -11.91 -7.75 7.90
CA THR A 113 -12.67 -8.60 6.95
C THR A 113 -11.91 -8.70 5.61
N ASN A 114 -11.50 -7.57 5.05
CA ASN A 114 -10.72 -7.54 3.80
C ASN A 114 -9.42 -8.33 3.89
N PHE A 115 -8.71 -8.25 5.05
CA PHE A 115 -7.51 -9.04 5.29
C PHE A 115 -7.83 -10.54 5.36
N GLN A 116 -8.88 -10.93 6.06
CA GLN A 116 -9.29 -12.34 6.15
C GLN A 116 -9.68 -12.91 4.79
N ASP A 117 -10.40 -12.14 3.96
CA ASP A 117 -10.77 -12.56 2.62
C ASP A 117 -9.56 -12.68 1.70
N MET A 118 -8.60 -11.75 1.81
CA MET A 118 -7.33 -11.86 1.10
C MET A 118 -6.56 -13.13 1.51
N VAL A 119 -6.44 -13.42 2.81
CA VAL A 119 -5.76 -14.64 3.31
C VAL A 119 -6.46 -15.91 2.84
N ARG A 120 -7.80 -15.93 2.80
CA ARG A 120 -8.56 -17.07 2.24
C ARG A 120 -8.27 -17.24 0.75
N ALA A 121 -8.32 -16.16 -0.02
CA ALA A 121 -8.06 -16.21 -1.46
C ALA A 121 -6.63 -16.70 -1.76
N THR A 122 -5.62 -16.25 -1.01
CA THR A 122 -4.23 -16.68 -1.18
C THR A 122 -4.02 -18.16 -0.85
N LYS A 123 -4.83 -18.74 0.04
CA LYS A 123 -4.77 -20.18 0.35
C LYS A 123 -5.48 -21.06 -0.68
N ILE A 124 -6.50 -20.54 -1.36
CA ILE A 124 -7.32 -21.29 -2.31
C ILE A 124 -6.69 -21.28 -3.70
N LEU A 125 -6.29 -20.10 -4.19
CA LEU A 125 -5.83 -19.91 -5.57
C LEU A 125 -4.64 -20.82 -5.96
N PRO A 126 -3.58 -20.96 -5.16
CA PRO A 126 -2.48 -21.87 -5.51
C PRO A 126 -2.94 -23.34 -5.58
N ARG A 127 -3.86 -23.76 -4.72
CA ARG A 127 -4.40 -25.13 -4.74
C ARG A 127 -5.23 -25.46 -5.97
N LEU A 128 -5.77 -24.45 -6.65
CA LEU A 128 -6.51 -24.62 -7.91
C LEU A 128 -5.59 -24.58 -9.14
N GLN A 129 -4.41 -23.98 -9.02
CA GLN A 129 -3.51 -23.70 -10.13
C GLN A 129 -2.30 -24.64 -10.15
N LEU A 130 -1.90 -25.19 -9.03
CA LEU A 130 -0.67 -25.97 -8.88
C LEU A 130 -0.96 -27.45 -8.64
N THR A 131 -0.03 -28.29 -9.08
CA THR A 131 0.03 -29.68 -8.65
C THR A 131 0.35 -29.80 -7.16
N ALA A 132 0.17 -30.97 -6.58
CA ALA A 132 0.55 -31.21 -5.17
C ALA A 132 2.05 -31.02 -4.94
N GLU A 133 2.88 -31.37 -5.91
CA GLU A 133 4.33 -31.22 -5.88
C GLU A 133 4.73 -29.74 -5.94
N ASP A 134 4.21 -28.99 -6.89
CA ASP A 134 4.46 -27.55 -7.01
C ASP A 134 4.00 -26.78 -5.77
N LEU A 135 2.83 -27.17 -5.23
CA LEU A 135 2.32 -26.57 -4.01
C LEU A 135 3.23 -26.84 -2.81
N ALA A 136 3.76 -28.03 -2.68
CA ALA A 136 4.73 -28.37 -1.64
C ALA A 136 6.02 -27.55 -1.79
N HIS A 137 6.47 -27.33 -3.05
CA HIS A 137 7.66 -26.56 -3.37
C HIS A 137 7.55 -25.08 -2.95
N VAL A 138 6.40 -24.42 -3.17
CA VAL A 138 6.14 -23.02 -2.77
C VAL A 138 5.62 -22.86 -1.35
N SER A 139 5.45 -23.94 -0.60
CA SER A 139 4.94 -23.89 0.76
C SER A 139 6.06 -23.64 1.77
N THR A 140 5.69 -23.11 2.93
CA THR A 140 6.63 -22.87 4.02
C THR A 140 7.38 -24.15 4.41
N GLN A 141 8.69 -24.06 4.39
CA GLN A 141 9.62 -25.12 4.79
C GLN A 141 10.36 -24.64 6.04
N PHE A 142 10.44 -25.52 7.03
CA PHE A 142 11.19 -25.26 8.25
C PHE A 142 12.58 -25.89 8.12
N TRP A 143 13.63 -25.14 8.46
CA TRP A 143 14.99 -25.65 8.57
C TRP A 143 15.37 -25.88 10.03
N THR A 144 16.37 -26.68 10.26
CA THR A 144 16.97 -26.89 11.59
C THR A 144 18.04 -25.82 11.85
N GLU A 145 18.26 -25.46 13.12
CA GLU A 145 19.27 -24.48 13.50
C GLU A 145 20.71 -24.91 13.10
N ASP A 146 20.96 -26.22 12.97
CA ASP A 146 22.26 -26.78 12.65
C ASP A 146 22.72 -26.54 11.20
N THR A 147 21.79 -26.32 10.27
CA THR A 147 22.09 -26.10 8.84
C THR A 147 21.20 -24.99 8.29
N PRO A 148 21.54 -23.72 8.54
CA PRO A 148 20.77 -22.61 7.98
C PRO A 148 20.90 -22.60 6.45
N PRO A 149 19.82 -22.26 5.72
CA PRO A 149 19.88 -22.09 4.28
C PRO A 149 20.67 -20.85 3.89
N ASP A 150 21.23 -20.86 2.66
CA ASP A 150 21.91 -19.70 2.11
C ASP A 150 20.95 -18.51 1.93
N LEU A 151 19.66 -18.80 1.69
CA LEU A 151 18.64 -17.80 1.36
C LEU A 151 17.27 -18.17 1.98
N ILE A 152 16.55 -17.15 2.42
CA ILE A 152 15.14 -17.27 2.77
C ILE A 152 14.30 -16.62 1.68
N PHE A 153 13.51 -17.44 0.96
CA PHE A 153 12.59 -16.96 -0.05
C PHE A 153 11.24 -16.63 0.58
N TYR A 154 10.98 -15.33 0.76
CA TYR A 154 9.73 -14.87 1.34
C TYR A 154 8.67 -14.66 0.26
N THR A 155 7.62 -15.47 0.25
CA THR A 155 6.59 -15.48 -0.78
C THR A 155 5.60 -14.32 -0.65
N GLY A 156 5.18 -13.97 0.55
CA GLY A 156 4.13 -12.97 0.77
C GLY A 156 2.79 -13.29 0.11
N CYS A 157 1.76 -12.53 0.45
CA CYS A 157 0.38 -12.81 -0.02
C CYS A 157 0.19 -12.65 -1.53
N ASN A 158 0.91 -11.71 -2.17
CA ASN A 158 0.71 -11.44 -3.59
C ASN A 158 1.33 -12.50 -4.49
N ILE A 159 2.46 -13.05 -4.11
CA ILE A 159 3.15 -14.06 -4.91
C ILE A 159 2.34 -15.37 -4.96
N LEU A 160 1.60 -15.68 -3.91
CA LEU A 160 0.70 -16.84 -3.90
C LEU A 160 -0.52 -16.68 -4.82
N ARG A 161 -0.81 -15.47 -5.32
CA ARG A 161 -1.81 -15.21 -6.37
C ARG A 161 -1.25 -15.45 -7.77
N THR A 162 0.06 -15.42 -7.93
CA THR A 162 0.80 -15.68 -9.17
C THR A 162 1.88 -16.75 -8.90
N PRO A 163 1.48 -17.99 -8.53
CA PRO A 163 2.40 -19.01 -8.03
C PRO A 163 3.45 -19.43 -9.07
N HIS A 164 3.15 -19.31 -10.36
CA HIS A 164 4.09 -19.60 -11.44
C HIS A 164 5.36 -18.70 -11.39
N ILE A 165 5.22 -17.46 -10.87
CA ILE A 165 6.39 -16.58 -10.67
C ILE A 165 7.26 -17.11 -9.52
N ALA A 166 6.63 -17.57 -8.43
CA ALA A 166 7.35 -18.18 -7.32
C ALA A 166 8.11 -19.44 -7.75
N LEU A 167 7.45 -20.34 -8.48
CA LEU A 167 8.08 -21.54 -9.03
C LEU A 167 9.28 -21.20 -9.90
N LEU A 168 9.13 -20.27 -10.82
CA LEU A 168 10.25 -19.83 -11.68
C LEU A 168 11.44 -19.28 -10.87
N CYS A 169 11.17 -18.53 -9.79
CA CYS A 169 12.23 -18.06 -8.90
C CYS A 169 12.93 -19.22 -8.19
N LEU A 170 12.17 -20.22 -7.72
CA LEU A 170 12.74 -21.40 -7.07
C LEU A 170 13.55 -22.25 -8.04
N ASP A 171 13.07 -22.45 -9.30
CA ASP A 171 13.82 -23.12 -10.36
C ASP A 171 15.17 -22.44 -10.64
N ILE A 172 15.20 -21.11 -10.58
CA ILE A 172 16.47 -20.34 -10.73
C ILE A 172 17.40 -20.61 -9.55
N LEU A 173 16.89 -20.64 -8.31
CA LEU A 173 17.71 -20.93 -7.14
C LEU A 173 18.28 -22.35 -7.18
N ASP A 174 17.46 -23.32 -7.62
CA ASP A 174 17.89 -24.71 -7.83
C ASP A 174 18.98 -24.81 -8.91
N ALA A 175 18.81 -24.08 -10.03
CA ALA A 175 19.81 -24.04 -11.10
C ALA A 175 21.13 -23.38 -10.68
N LEU A 176 21.10 -22.52 -9.68
CA LEU A 176 22.28 -21.88 -9.07
C LEU A 176 22.88 -22.72 -7.91
N GLU A 177 22.31 -23.90 -7.63
CA GLU A 177 22.72 -24.79 -6.53
C GLU A 177 22.73 -24.11 -5.15
N LEU A 178 21.81 -23.12 -4.94
CA LEU A 178 21.66 -22.42 -3.68
C LEU A 178 20.70 -23.16 -2.77
N SER A 179 21.07 -23.33 -1.49
CA SER A 179 20.14 -23.83 -0.49
C SER A 179 19.18 -22.74 -0.04
N TYR A 180 17.89 -23.03 0.02
CA TYR A 180 16.89 -22.05 0.42
C TYR A 180 15.78 -22.65 1.29
N ALA A 181 15.11 -21.77 2.05
CA ALA A 181 13.87 -22.10 2.74
C ALA A 181 12.77 -21.14 2.26
N VAL A 182 11.58 -21.68 2.02
CA VAL A 182 10.40 -20.91 1.64
C VAL A 182 9.65 -20.49 2.88
N TYR A 183 9.30 -19.19 2.97
CA TYR A 183 8.58 -18.61 4.10
C TYR A 183 7.50 -17.64 3.62
N GLY A 184 6.25 -17.71 4.23
CA GLY A 184 5.16 -16.81 3.87
C GLY A 184 3.85 -17.05 4.61
#